data_029b64b1813d9d025d0602904d27f98c
#
_entry.id   029b64b1813d9d025d0602904d27f98c
#
_cell.length_a   1.000
_cell.length_b   1.000
_cell.length_c   1.000
_cell.angle_alpha   90.00
_cell.angle_beta   90.00
_cell.angle_gamma   90.00
#
_symmetry.space_group_name_H-M   'P 1'
#
loop_
_entity.id
_entity.type
_entity.pdbx_description
1 polymer ?
#
loop_
_entity_poly.entity_id
_entity_poly.type
_entity_poly.pdbx_seq_one_letter_code
_entity_poly.pdbx_strand_id
1 'polypeptide(L)'
;MSQYFNLFQLEPSFNIDTEALEQTYRALAARFHPDKFASASAFEQKQAVMISSTINDAYRTLKSPIDRAAYLLKSQNIDADAPEHTSFSPEFLMQQMEWRETLMDAQMEQNHDAIRALDQEIQEVQSNLYQDLQQAFENQDYESAAQWVRHGRFLNKLRNEIASIL
;
A
#
# COMPACT_ATOMS: atom_id res chain seq x y z
N MET A 1 7.53 17.02 -3.82
CA MET A 1 6.89 15.79 -4.25
C MET A 1 5.79 15.31 -3.31
N SER A 2 4.96 16.21 -2.89
CA SER A 2 3.77 15.89 -2.09
C SER A 2 2.51 16.04 -2.92
N GLN A 3 2.63 15.84 -4.25
CA GLN A 3 1.55 16.10 -5.21
C GLN A 3 0.28 15.34 -4.88
N TYR A 4 0.39 14.06 -4.49
CA TYR A 4 -0.77 13.25 -4.14
C TYR A 4 -1.43 13.73 -2.85
N PHE A 5 -0.64 14.07 -1.85
CA PHE A 5 -1.17 14.62 -0.61
C PHE A 5 -1.85 15.97 -0.84
N ASN A 6 -1.24 16.84 -1.66
CA ASN A 6 -1.81 18.15 -1.98
C ASN A 6 -3.15 18.02 -2.71
N LEU A 7 -3.27 17.04 -3.61
CA LEU A 7 -4.51 16.78 -4.34
C LEU A 7 -5.68 16.49 -3.40
N PHE A 8 -5.41 15.81 -2.28
CA PHE A 8 -6.40 15.46 -1.27
C PHE A 8 -6.42 16.44 -0.09
N GLN A 9 -5.68 17.54 -0.17
CA GLN A 9 -5.59 18.56 0.89
C GLN A 9 -5.14 17.96 2.22
N LEU A 10 -4.18 17.03 2.16
CA LEU A 10 -3.60 16.37 3.32
C LEU A 10 -2.15 16.81 3.51
N GLU A 11 -1.72 16.93 4.77
CA GLU A 11 -0.30 17.08 5.08
C GLU A 11 0.43 15.77 4.77
N PRO A 12 1.62 15.83 4.15
CA PRO A 12 2.42 14.63 3.90
C PRO A 12 2.77 13.94 5.22
N SER A 13 2.21 12.74 5.41
CA SER A 13 2.41 11.97 6.63
C SER A 13 2.07 10.52 6.38
N PHE A 14 2.72 9.61 7.11
CA PHE A 14 2.34 8.21 7.09
C PHE A 14 0.97 8.01 7.76
N ASN A 15 0.71 8.72 8.85
CA ASN A 15 -0.54 8.63 9.59
C ASN A 15 -1.53 9.66 9.06
N ILE A 16 -2.54 9.22 8.31
CA ILE A 16 -3.55 10.09 7.70
C ILE A 16 -4.94 9.65 8.13
N ASP A 17 -5.90 10.58 8.01
CA ASP A 17 -7.32 10.30 8.17
C ASP A 17 -7.85 9.63 6.89
N THR A 18 -8.03 8.32 6.93
CA THR A 18 -8.48 7.53 5.78
C THR A 18 -9.93 7.83 5.39
N GLU A 19 -10.77 8.22 6.33
CA GLU A 19 -12.14 8.64 6.03
C GLU A 19 -12.16 9.95 5.25
N ALA A 20 -11.35 10.92 5.67
CA ALA A 20 -11.20 12.18 4.94
C ALA A 20 -10.66 11.95 3.55
N LEU A 21 -9.70 11.05 3.39
CA LEU A 21 -9.17 10.65 2.09
C LEU A 21 -10.26 10.10 1.20
N GLU A 22 -11.08 9.19 1.71
CA GLU A 22 -12.16 8.56 0.95
C GLU A 22 -13.23 9.56 0.54
N GLN A 23 -13.64 10.43 1.45
CA GLN A 23 -14.65 11.47 1.16
C GLN A 23 -14.17 12.41 0.07
N THR A 24 -12.92 12.87 0.16
CA THR A 24 -12.34 13.75 -0.85
C THR A 24 -12.20 13.03 -2.18
N TYR A 25 -11.82 11.75 -2.16
CA TYR A 25 -11.76 10.94 -3.38
C TYR A 25 -13.10 10.88 -4.08
N ARG A 26 -14.18 10.59 -3.35
CA ARG A 26 -15.52 10.51 -3.93
C ARG A 26 -15.95 11.83 -4.54
N ALA A 27 -15.67 12.95 -3.88
CA ALA A 27 -16.00 14.27 -4.37
C ALA A 27 -15.22 14.60 -5.65
N LEU A 28 -13.92 14.32 -5.66
CA LEU A 28 -13.07 14.58 -6.83
C LEU A 28 -13.45 13.67 -8.01
N ALA A 29 -13.69 12.39 -7.74
CA ALA A 29 -14.09 11.43 -8.76
C ALA A 29 -15.40 11.84 -9.43
N ALA A 30 -16.38 12.30 -8.64
CA ALA A 30 -17.65 12.79 -9.17
C ALA A 30 -17.46 14.06 -9.99
N ARG A 31 -16.63 15.00 -9.51
CA ARG A 31 -16.41 16.29 -10.18
C ARG A 31 -15.73 16.14 -11.54
N PHE A 32 -14.78 15.24 -11.67
CA PHE A 32 -13.96 15.05 -12.87
C PHE A 32 -14.32 13.81 -13.67
N HIS A 33 -15.48 13.19 -13.38
CA HIS A 33 -15.91 12.00 -14.13
C HIS A 33 -16.06 12.34 -15.61
N PRO A 34 -15.52 11.52 -16.54
CA PRO A 34 -15.61 11.80 -17.98
C PRO A 34 -17.01 12.05 -18.50
N ASP A 35 -18.03 11.40 -17.93
CA ASP A 35 -19.44 11.59 -18.35
C ASP A 35 -19.91 13.02 -18.18
N LYS A 36 -19.35 13.77 -17.23
CA LYS A 36 -19.69 15.19 -17.04
C LYS A 36 -19.14 16.12 -18.12
N PHE A 37 -18.22 15.60 -18.92
CA PHE A 37 -17.57 16.36 -20.00
C PHE A 37 -18.01 15.88 -21.38
N ALA A 38 -19.10 15.11 -21.45
CA ALA A 38 -19.60 14.51 -22.69
C ALA A 38 -19.90 15.58 -23.79
N SER A 39 -20.37 16.78 -23.39
CA SER A 39 -20.64 17.86 -24.30
C SER A 39 -19.52 18.92 -24.37
N ALA A 40 -18.41 18.68 -23.69
CA ALA A 40 -17.26 19.58 -23.70
C ALA A 40 -16.39 19.36 -24.95
N SER A 41 -15.39 20.24 -25.16
CA SER A 41 -14.45 20.11 -26.27
C SER A 41 -13.62 18.85 -26.13
N ALA A 42 -13.03 18.37 -27.23
CA ALA A 42 -12.14 17.20 -27.21
C ALA A 42 -10.96 17.42 -26.28
N PHE A 43 -10.42 18.64 -26.20
CA PHE A 43 -9.32 18.97 -25.29
C PHE A 43 -9.75 18.85 -23.82
N GLU A 44 -10.93 19.39 -23.47
CA GLU A 44 -11.46 19.31 -22.11
C GLU A 44 -11.79 17.88 -21.71
N GLN A 45 -12.32 17.08 -22.63
CA GLN A 45 -12.58 15.66 -22.39
C GLN A 45 -11.28 14.91 -22.07
N LYS A 46 -10.23 15.18 -22.83
CA LYS A 46 -8.92 14.58 -22.63
C LYS A 46 -8.34 14.98 -21.28
N GLN A 47 -8.44 16.25 -20.88
CA GLN A 47 -8.00 16.73 -19.59
C GLN A 47 -8.76 16.04 -18.46
N ALA A 48 -10.08 15.88 -18.57
CA ALA A 48 -10.88 15.20 -17.56
C ALA A 48 -10.44 13.76 -17.36
N VAL A 49 -10.13 13.03 -18.43
CA VAL A 49 -9.62 11.66 -18.36
C VAL A 49 -8.27 11.63 -17.64
N MET A 50 -7.37 12.54 -17.96
CA MET A 50 -6.04 12.61 -17.34
C MET A 50 -6.14 12.93 -15.84
N ILE A 51 -6.97 13.89 -15.47
CA ILE A 51 -7.19 14.27 -14.07
C ILE A 51 -7.82 13.11 -13.31
N SER A 52 -8.82 12.45 -13.88
CA SER A 52 -9.48 11.30 -13.28
C SER A 52 -8.48 10.16 -13.04
N SER A 53 -7.60 9.89 -13.99
CA SER A 53 -6.54 8.89 -13.84
C SER A 53 -5.59 9.24 -12.70
N THR A 54 -5.17 10.50 -12.60
CA THR A 54 -4.30 10.98 -11.52
C THR A 54 -4.97 10.85 -10.16
N ILE A 55 -6.25 11.19 -10.05
CA ILE A 55 -7.04 11.05 -8.83
C ILE A 55 -7.08 9.58 -8.39
N ASN A 56 -7.33 8.66 -9.32
CA ASN A 56 -7.38 7.24 -9.03
C ASN A 56 -6.02 6.70 -8.57
N ASP A 57 -4.94 7.09 -9.23
CA ASP A 57 -3.58 6.67 -8.86
C ASP A 57 -3.20 7.19 -7.49
N ALA A 58 -3.49 8.45 -7.21
CA ALA A 58 -3.20 9.08 -5.93
C ALA A 58 -3.99 8.43 -4.80
N TYR A 59 -5.26 8.16 -5.01
CA TYR A 59 -6.10 7.49 -4.01
C TYR A 59 -5.59 6.09 -3.72
N ARG A 60 -5.28 5.31 -4.75
CA ARG A 60 -4.77 3.94 -4.60
C ARG A 60 -3.47 3.93 -3.81
N THR A 61 -2.57 4.86 -4.11
CA THR A 61 -1.28 4.98 -3.43
C THR A 61 -1.46 5.37 -1.96
N LEU A 62 -2.27 6.40 -1.68
CA LEU A 62 -2.42 6.91 -0.33
C LEU A 62 -3.30 6.01 0.55
N LYS A 63 -4.21 5.26 -0.03
CA LYS A 63 -5.07 4.32 0.69
C LYS A 63 -4.30 3.17 1.31
N SER A 64 -3.30 2.66 0.63
CA SER A 64 -2.47 1.55 1.11
C SER A 64 -1.34 2.06 2.01
N PRO A 65 -1.23 1.59 3.27
CA PRO A 65 -0.15 2.03 4.15
C PRO A 65 1.25 1.81 3.55
N ILE A 66 1.48 0.67 2.92
CA ILE A 66 2.79 0.35 2.33
C ILE A 66 3.07 1.24 1.11
N ASP A 67 2.11 1.42 0.21
CA ASP A 67 2.28 2.30 -0.94
C ASP A 67 2.46 3.75 -0.52
N ARG A 68 1.72 4.18 0.51
CA ARG A 68 1.87 5.52 1.08
C ARG A 68 3.28 5.72 1.65
N ALA A 69 3.78 4.74 2.39
CA ALA A 69 5.14 4.77 2.93
C ALA A 69 6.19 4.84 1.82
N ALA A 70 6.05 4.02 0.78
CA ALA A 70 6.95 4.04 -0.38
C ALA A 70 6.93 5.40 -1.08
N TYR A 71 5.75 6.00 -1.22
CA TYR A 71 5.59 7.32 -1.82
C TYR A 71 6.29 8.41 -1.00
N LEU A 72 6.13 8.38 0.34
CA LEU A 72 6.80 9.31 1.24
C LEU A 72 8.33 9.16 1.15
N LEU A 73 8.83 7.93 1.04
CA LEU A 73 10.26 7.67 0.89
C LEU A 73 10.81 8.22 -0.42
N LYS A 74 10.05 8.13 -1.51
CA LYS A 74 10.45 8.74 -2.79
C LYS A 74 10.62 10.25 -2.67
N SER A 75 9.82 10.92 -1.85
CA SER A 75 10.00 12.35 -1.59
C SER A 75 11.30 12.67 -0.87
N GLN A 76 11.91 11.68 -0.23
CA GLN A 76 13.22 11.76 0.40
C GLN A 76 14.33 11.18 -0.50
N ASN A 77 14.04 10.96 -1.78
CA ASN A 77 14.95 10.38 -2.76
C ASN A 77 15.36 8.94 -2.43
N ILE A 78 14.47 8.18 -1.77
CA ILE A 78 14.70 6.79 -1.43
C ILE A 78 13.68 5.93 -2.18
N ASP A 79 14.17 5.01 -3.03
CA ASP A 79 13.34 4.01 -3.69
C ASP A 79 13.44 2.70 -2.91
N ALA A 80 12.46 2.46 -2.04
CA ALA A 80 12.41 1.26 -1.21
C ALA A 80 12.23 -0.03 -2.03
N ASP A 81 11.68 0.08 -3.24
CA ASP A 81 11.41 -1.04 -4.12
C ASP A 81 12.55 -1.28 -5.14
N ALA A 82 13.66 -0.55 -5.04
CA ALA A 82 14.78 -0.70 -5.97
C ALA A 82 15.37 -2.12 -5.91
N PRO A 83 15.78 -2.69 -7.07
CA PRO A 83 16.29 -4.07 -7.11
C PRO A 83 17.50 -4.32 -6.21
N GLU A 84 18.32 -3.30 -5.94
CA GLU A 84 19.48 -3.42 -5.04
C GLU A 84 19.10 -3.59 -3.56
N HIS A 85 17.83 -3.38 -3.22
CA HIS A 85 17.33 -3.48 -1.85
C HIS A 85 16.49 -4.75 -1.64
N THR A 86 16.97 -5.90 -2.13
CA THR A 86 16.23 -7.17 -2.07
C THR A 86 16.66 -8.07 -0.92
N SER A 87 17.63 -7.66 -0.12
CA SER A 87 18.10 -8.48 1.00
C SER A 87 17.21 -8.33 2.22
N PHE A 88 16.92 -9.48 2.87
CA PHE A 88 16.22 -9.54 4.13
C PHE A 88 17.14 -10.12 5.19
N SER A 89 16.83 -9.86 6.48
CA SER A 89 17.54 -10.50 7.58
C SER A 89 17.34 -12.02 7.54
N PRO A 90 18.31 -12.81 8.05
CA PRO A 90 18.13 -14.26 8.13
C PRO A 90 16.87 -14.66 8.90
N GLU A 91 16.53 -13.93 9.95
CA GLU A 91 15.34 -14.18 10.77
C GLU A 91 14.05 -14.01 9.95
N PHE A 92 13.98 -12.97 9.14
CA PHE A 92 12.80 -12.74 8.30
C PHE A 92 12.71 -13.75 7.16
N LEU A 93 13.85 -14.14 6.58
CA LEU A 93 13.87 -15.21 5.56
C LEU A 93 13.39 -16.54 6.14
N MET A 94 13.80 -16.89 7.35
CA MET A 94 13.31 -18.10 8.03
C MET A 94 11.81 -18.03 8.29
N GLN A 95 11.32 -16.86 8.71
CA GLN A 95 9.88 -16.67 8.93
C GLN A 95 9.09 -16.84 7.64
N GLN A 96 9.59 -16.29 6.52
CA GLN A 96 8.98 -16.50 5.21
C GLN A 96 8.88 -17.98 4.85
N MET A 97 9.95 -18.73 5.08
CA MET A 97 9.99 -20.16 4.80
C MET A 97 8.98 -20.92 5.66
N GLU A 98 8.88 -20.60 6.94
CA GLU A 98 7.92 -21.23 7.85
C GLU A 98 6.48 -20.98 7.41
N TRP A 99 6.15 -19.74 7.06
CA TRP A 99 4.80 -19.39 6.58
C TRP A 99 4.47 -20.11 5.27
N ARG A 100 5.43 -20.18 4.36
CA ARG A 100 5.25 -20.88 3.08
C ARG A 100 5.00 -22.37 3.29
N GLU A 101 5.76 -22.99 4.17
CA GLU A 101 5.62 -24.40 4.51
C GLU A 101 4.24 -24.66 5.16
N THR A 102 3.86 -23.84 6.13
CA THR A 102 2.55 -23.93 6.79
C THR A 102 1.41 -23.83 5.79
N LEU A 103 1.51 -22.86 4.86
CA LEU A 103 0.50 -22.68 3.83
C LEU A 103 0.42 -23.90 2.91
N MET A 104 1.56 -24.41 2.48
CA MET A 104 1.62 -25.58 1.59
C MET A 104 0.99 -26.80 2.25
N ASP A 105 1.34 -27.08 3.51
CA ASP A 105 0.79 -28.20 4.26
C ASP A 105 -0.73 -28.07 4.41
N ALA A 106 -1.19 -26.88 4.79
CA ALA A 106 -2.61 -26.63 4.96
C ALA A 106 -3.40 -26.76 3.65
N GLN A 107 -2.81 -26.36 2.55
CA GLN A 107 -3.40 -26.55 1.21
C GLN A 107 -3.50 -28.03 0.84
N MET A 108 -2.45 -28.80 1.08
CA MET A 108 -2.43 -30.23 0.78
C MET A 108 -3.47 -30.99 1.59
N GLU A 109 -3.68 -30.57 2.84
CA GLU A 109 -4.66 -31.17 3.74
C GLU A 109 -6.06 -30.60 3.55
N GLN A 110 -6.22 -29.57 2.70
CA GLN A 110 -7.47 -28.83 2.51
C GLN A 110 -8.02 -28.27 3.83
N ASN A 111 -7.12 -27.87 4.70
CA ASN A 111 -7.45 -27.36 6.03
C ASN A 111 -7.65 -25.83 5.98
N HIS A 112 -8.86 -25.39 5.67
CA HIS A 112 -9.20 -23.97 5.57
C HIS A 112 -9.06 -23.23 6.89
N ASP A 113 -9.33 -23.89 8.02
CA ASP A 113 -9.18 -23.26 9.33
C ASP A 113 -7.70 -22.95 9.63
N ALA A 114 -6.78 -23.84 9.24
CA ALA A 114 -5.35 -23.59 9.38
C ALA A 114 -4.90 -22.41 8.49
N ILE A 115 -5.46 -22.31 7.28
CA ILE A 115 -5.15 -21.20 6.36
C ILE A 115 -5.64 -19.87 6.94
N ARG A 116 -6.85 -19.84 7.52
CA ARG A 116 -7.38 -18.64 8.17
C ARG A 116 -6.56 -18.24 9.40
N ALA A 117 -6.11 -19.22 10.19
CA ALA A 117 -5.27 -18.97 11.34
C ALA A 117 -3.92 -18.38 10.92
N LEU A 118 -3.34 -18.87 9.84
CA LEU A 118 -2.12 -18.31 9.26
C LEU A 118 -2.33 -16.86 8.79
N ASP A 119 -3.43 -16.59 8.09
CA ASP A 119 -3.73 -15.23 7.64
C ASP A 119 -3.86 -14.28 8.83
N GLN A 120 -4.50 -14.71 9.90
CA GLN A 120 -4.63 -13.91 11.12
C GLN A 120 -3.27 -13.63 11.77
N GLU A 121 -2.40 -14.62 11.82
CA GLU A 121 -1.03 -14.43 12.33
C GLU A 121 -0.29 -13.38 11.51
N ILE A 122 -0.35 -13.48 10.18
CA ILE A 122 0.31 -12.53 9.28
C ILE A 122 -0.31 -11.14 9.41
N GLN A 123 -1.63 -11.06 9.60
CA GLN A 123 -2.31 -9.79 9.83
C GLN A 123 -1.82 -9.09 11.10
N GLU A 124 -1.56 -9.83 12.16
CA GLU A 124 -1.01 -9.28 13.40
C GLU A 124 0.42 -8.75 13.19
N VAL A 125 1.25 -9.51 12.47
CA VAL A 125 2.59 -9.05 12.09
C VAL A 125 2.51 -7.77 11.25
N GLN A 126 1.55 -7.70 10.33
CA GLN A 126 1.34 -6.53 9.49
C GLN A 126 0.93 -5.30 10.32
N SER A 127 0.06 -5.48 11.31
CA SER A 127 -0.36 -4.39 12.20
C SER A 127 0.82 -3.84 13.00
N ASN A 128 1.67 -4.71 13.51
CA ASN A 128 2.89 -4.30 14.21
C ASN A 128 3.85 -3.58 13.27
N LEU A 129 3.95 -4.04 12.03
CA LEU A 129 4.77 -3.40 11.00
C LEU A 129 4.32 -1.96 10.74
N TYR A 130 3.01 -1.71 10.70
CA TYR A 130 2.48 -0.35 10.50
C TYR A 130 2.86 0.57 11.66
N GLN A 131 2.87 0.08 12.89
CA GLN A 131 3.33 0.84 14.04
C GLN A 131 4.82 1.15 13.93
N ASP A 132 5.62 0.20 13.51
CA ASP A 132 7.06 0.38 13.31
C ASP A 132 7.33 1.40 12.20
N LEU A 133 6.54 1.37 11.12
CA LEU A 133 6.62 2.36 10.04
C LEU A 133 6.30 3.77 10.56
N GLN A 134 5.22 3.91 11.33
CA GLN A 134 4.85 5.20 11.90
C GLN A 134 5.97 5.76 12.76
N GLN A 135 6.55 4.93 13.62
CA GLN A 135 7.65 5.35 14.49
C GLN A 135 8.88 5.73 13.68
N ALA A 136 9.22 4.97 12.66
CA ALA A 136 10.35 5.27 11.78
C ALA A 136 10.19 6.63 11.10
N PHE A 137 9.00 6.95 10.59
CA PHE A 137 8.74 8.26 9.98
C PHE A 137 8.78 9.39 11.01
N GLU A 138 8.24 9.18 12.21
CA GLU A 138 8.29 10.17 13.29
C GLU A 138 9.73 10.50 13.69
N ASN A 139 10.59 9.49 13.70
CA ASN A 139 12.01 9.63 14.05
C ASN A 139 12.87 10.01 12.83
N GLN A 140 12.27 10.20 11.66
CA GLN A 140 12.99 10.46 10.41
C GLN A 140 14.04 9.39 10.09
N ASP A 141 13.79 8.15 10.53
CA ASP A 141 14.60 6.98 10.25
C ASP A 141 14.13 6.34 8.95
N TYR A 142 14.49 6.96 7.83
CA TYR A 142 14.02 6.55 6.51
C TYR A 142 14.63 5.23 6.05
N GLU A 143 15.81 4.89 6.53
CA GLU A 143 16.44 3.61 6.22
C GLU A 143 15.63 2.45 6.80
N SER A 144 15.23 2.54 8.07
CA SER A 144 14.35 1.54 8.69
C SER A 144 12.99 1.51 8.01
N ALA A 145 12.42 2.68 7.69
CA ALA A 145 11.14 2.76 6.99
C ALA A 145 11.19 2.03 5.65
N ALA A 146 12.27 2.19 4.88
CA ALA A 146 12.46 1.49 3.61
C ALA A 146 12.50 -0.02 3.80
N GLN A 147 13.17 -0.48 4.85
CA GLN A 147 13.23 -1.90 5.19
C GLN A 147 11.84 -2.44 5.52
N TRP A 148 11.07 -1.71 6.31
CA TRP A 148 9.69 -2.09 6.65
C TRP A 148 8.78 -2.11 5.44
N VAL A 149 8.98 -1.22 4.47
CA VAL A 149 8.22 -1.27 3.20
C VAL A 149 8.48 -2.58 2.48
N ARG A 150 9.72 -3.02 2.39
CA ARG A 150 10.05 -4.30 1.73
C ARG A 150 9.41 -5.49 2.44
N HIS A 151 9.44 -5.51 3.78
CA HIS A 151 8.74 -6.52 4.58
C HIS A 151 7.24 -6.49 4.32
N GLY A 152 6.66 -5.30 4.29
CA GLY A 152 5.24 -5.10 4.03
C GLY A 152 4.80 -5.56 2.65
N ARG A 153 5.64 -5.36 1.63
CA ARG A 153 5.39 -5.88 0.27
C ARG A 153 5.25 -7.40 0.29
N PHE A 154 6.16 -8.08 1.00
CA PHE A 154 6.09 -9.53 1.13
C PHE A 154 4.79 -9.96 1.84
N LEU A 155 4.45 -9.32 2.95
CA LEU A 155 3.24 -9.66 3.70
C LEU A 155 1.99 -9.46 2.86
N ASN A 156 1.89 -8.36 2.12
CA ASN A 156 0.75 -8.10 1.24
C ASN A 156 0.61 -9.17 0.16
N LYS A 157 1.74 -9.55 -0.45
CA LYS A 157 1.75 -10.59 -1.49
C LYS A 157 1.28 -11.93 -0.93
N LEU A 158 1.77 -12.32 0.24
CA LEU A 158 1.39 -13.59 0.86
C LEU A 158 -0.09 -13.59 1.25
N ARG A 159 -0.58 -12.49 1.82
CA ARG A 159 -2.00 -12.37 2.17
C ARG A 159 -2.91 -12.43 0.94
N ASN A 160 -2.49 -11.83 -0.17
CA ASN A 160 -3.24 -11.90 -1.43
C ASN A 160 -3.28 -13.33 -1.96
N GLU A 161 -2.19 -14.08 -1.85
CA GLU A 161 -2.16 -15.48 -2.23
C GLU A 161 -3.12 -16.30 -1.36
N ILE A 162 -3.12 -16.07 -0.05
CA ILE A 162 -4.03 -16.73 0.88
C ILE A 162 -5.48 -16.43 0.53
N ALA A 163 -5.81 -15.16 0.27
CA ALA A 163 -7.17 -14.76 -0.09
C ALA A 163 -7.65 -15.45 -1.38
N SER A 164 -6.76 -15.72 -2.32
CA SER A 164 -7.11 -16.41 -3.56
C SER A 164 -7.41 -17.88 -3.37
N ILE A 165 -6.96 -18.48 -2.27
CA ILE A 165 -7.16 -19.87 -1.92
C ILE A 165 -8.48 -20.08 -1.17
N LEU A 166 -8.84 -19.13 -0.33
CA LEU A 166 -10.08 -19.14 0.44
C LEU A 166 -11.26 -18.68 -0.45
#